data_df22248363237b9a482fe1d946d0fa5d
#
_entry.id   df22248363237b9a482fe1d946d0fa5d
#
_cell.length_a   1.000
_cell.length_b   1.000
_cell.length_c   1.000
_cell.angle_alpha   90.00
_cell.angle_beta   90.00
_cell.angle_gamma   90.00
#
_symmetry.space_group_name_H-M   'P 1'
#
loop_
_entity.id
_entity.type
_entity.pdbx_description
1 polymer ?
#
loop_
_entity_poly.entity_id
_entity_poly.type
_entity_poly.pdbx_seq_one_letter_code
_entity_poly.pdbx_strand_id
1 'polypeptide(L)'
;QARESGAMVMNLPYNMGIGSAVQSGFLFAKEKGYHFAVQVDGDGQHPTSEIPRLLSALDNGVDLAIGSRFVQPTEYRPTLTRSLGIKIFTFLVCLIVGKKIYDTTSGFRAASRKAILLLTEKYPHDYPEVEALITRHRNEMHFVEIPVELNSRQAGRSSIGAKNAVYYMLKVTLAVFIAIIKRRQR
;
A
#
# COMPACT_ATOMS: atom_id res chain seq x y z
N GLN A 1 -24.15 -0.47 -8.93
CA GLN A 1 -23.19 -1.51 -9.40
C GLN A 1 -22.65 -2.35 -8.25
N ALA A 2 -21.80 -1.86 -7.30
CA ALA A 2 -21.20 -2.69 -6.26
C ALA A 2 -22.26 -3.41 -5.38
N ARG A 3 -23.32 -2.72 -4.97
CA ARG A 3 -24.43 -3.33 -4.22
C ARG A 3 -25.20 -4.35 -5.03
N GLU A 4 -25.43 -4.06 -6.29
CA GLU A 4 -26.11 -4.96 -7.25
C GLU A 4 -25.30 -6.23 -7.48
N SER A 5 -23.98 -6.15 -7.35
CA SER A 5 -23.08 -7.31 -7.41
C SER A 5 -22.96 -8.08 -6.07
N GLY A 6 -23.78 -7.75 -5.08
CA GLY A 6 -23.79 -8.43 -3.78
C GLY A 6 -22.68 -7.98 -2.80
N ALA A 7 -21.90 -6.94 -3.15
CA ALA A 7 -20.86 -6.44 -2.27
C ALA A 7 -21.42 -5.62 -1.11
N MET A 8 -20.83 -5.76 0.07
CA MET A 8 -21.07 -4.84 1.17
C MET A 8 -20.45 -3.49 0.86
N VAL A 9 -21.24 -2.43 0.92
CA VAL A 9 -20.81 -1.06 0.61
C VAL A 9 -20.78 -0.22 1.88
N MET A 10 -19.60 0.27 2.22
CA MET A 10 -19.39 1.24 3.28
C MET A 10 -19.36 2.65 2.68
N ASN A 11 -20.32 3.48 3.04
CA ASN A 11 -20.36 4.89 2.62
C ASN A 11 -19.70 5.75 3.69
N LEU A 12 -18.64 6.46 3.32
CA LEU A 12 -18.05 7.48 4.17
C LEU A 12 -18.82 8.80 3.97
N PRO A 13 -19.15 9.54 5.05
CA PRO A 13 -19.97 10.76 4.96
C PRO A 13 -19.29 11.88 4.18
N TYR A 14 -17.95 11.88 4.15
CA TYR A 14 -17.13 12.87 3.46
C TYR A 14 -15.96 12.20 2.73
N ASN A 15 -15.40 12.88 1.74
CA ASN A 15 -14.15 12.47 1.12
C ASN A 15 -12.96 12.79 2.06
N MET A 16 -12.56 11.80 2.83
CA MET A 16 -11.44 11.90 3.78
C MET A 16 -10.11 11.39 3.20
N GLY A 17 -10.07 11.14 1.90
CA GLY A 17 -8.91 10.60 1.20
C GLY A 17 -8.80 9.07 1.27
N ILE A 18 -7.88 8.53 0.45
CA ILE A 18 -7.68 7.09 0.28
C ILE A 18 -7.25 6.40 1.59
N GLY A 19 -6.41 7.05 2.38
CA GLY A 19 -5.93 6.51 3.66
C GLY A 19 -7.07 6.17 4.61
N SER A 20 -8.01 7.10 4.79
CA SER A 20 -9.19 6.89 5.65
C SER A 20 -10.11 5.81 5.10
N ALA A 21 -10.28 5.72 3.79
CA ALA A 21 -11.10 4.67 3.17
C ALA A 21 -10.50 3.28 3.44
N VAL A 22 -9.19 3.11 3.24
CA VAL A 22 -8.50 1.85 3.48
C VAL A 22 -8.49 1.50 4.98
N GLN A 23 -8.25 2.48 5.86
CA GLN A 23 -8.33 2.26 7.31
C GLN A 23 -9.74 1.81 7.73
N SER A 24 -10.79 2.38 7.16
CA SER A 24 -12.17 1.94 7.43
C SER A 24 -12.39 0.49 7.02
N GLY A 25 -11.80 0.05 5.90
CA GLY A 25 -11.82 -1.36 5.49
C GLY A 25 -11.10 -2.28 6.48
N PHE A 26 -9.93 -1.87 7.00
CA PHE A 26 -9.23 -2.64 8.05
C PHE A 26 -10.00 -2.64 9.38
N LEU A 27 -10.62 -1.53 9.78
CA LEU A 27 -11.50 -1.49 10.96
C LEU A 27 -12.66 -2.48 10.81
N PHE A 28 -13.32 -2.48 9.66
CA PHE A 28 -14.37 -3.44 9.36
C PHE A 28 -13.87 -4.89 9.43
N ALA A 29 -12.71 -5.19 8.86
CA ALA A 29 -12.10 -6.51 8.92
C ALA A 29 -11.77 -6.93 10.36
N LYS A 30 -11.30 -6.00 11.18
CA LYS A 30 -11.04 -6.21 12.61
C LYS A 30 -12.33 -6.56 13.36
N GLU A 31 -13.37 -5.76 13.21
CA GLU A 31 -14.66 -5.93 13.89
C GLU A 31 -15.37 -7.24 13.50
N LYS A 32 -15.30 -7.61 12.22
CA LYS A 32 -15.88 -8.84 11.71
C LYS A 32 -15.02 -10.09 11.99
N GLY A 33 -13.85 -9.93 12.59
CA GLY A 33 -13.00 -11.05 12.96
C GLY A 33 -12.27 -11.72 11.79
N TYR A 34 -12.15 -11.07 10.63
CA TYR A 34 -11.44 -11.66 9.50
C TYR A 34 -9.97 -11.93 9.81
N HIS A 35 -9.48 -13.10 9.36
CA HIS A 35 -8.08 -13.49 9.51
C HIS A 35 -7.17 -12.80 8.49
N PHE A 36 -7.69 -12.52 7.32
CA PHE A 36 -6.98 -11.87 6.22
C PHE A 36 -7.80 -10.71 5.66
N ALA A 37 -7.11 -9.72 5.12
CA ALA A 37 -7.72 -8.64 4.35
C ALA A 37 -6.86 -8.36 3.11
N VAL A 38 -7.50 -8.14 1.96
CA VAL A 38 -6.81 -7.79 0.72
C VAL A 38 -7.29 -6.43 0.26
N GLN A 39 -6.35 -5.51 0.06
CA GLN A 39 -6.62 -4.22 -0.58
C GLN A 39 -6.53 -4.36 -2.09
N VAL A 40 -7.59 -3.95 -2.78
CA VAL A 40 -7.68 -3.93 -4.24
C VAL A 40 -8.27 -2.60 -4.67
N ASP A 41 -7.61 -1.91 -5.61
CA ASP A 41 -8.10 -0.64 -6.13
C ASP A 41 -9.23 -0.87 -7.13
N GLY A 42 -10.22 0.04 -7.14
CA GLY A 42 -11.41 -0.08 -7.99
C GLY A 42 -11.21 0.32 -9.45
N ASP A 43 -9.97 0.52 -9.92
CA ASP A 43 -9.66 0.95 -11.29
C ASP A 43 -9.35 -0.21 -12.26
N GLY A 44 -9.46 -1.45 -11.79
CA GLY A 44 -9.25 -2.68 -12.56
C GLY A 44 -7.79 -3.01 -12.84
N GLN A 45 -6.84 -2.28 -12.26
CA GLN A 45 -5.41 -2.55 -12.46
C GLN A 45 -4.91 -3.78 -11.68
N HIS A 46 -5.54 -4.11 -10.57
CA HIS A 46 -5.13 -5.24 -9.73
C HIS A 46 -5.84 -6.53 -10.18
N PRO A 47 -5.10 -7.51 -10.73
CA PRO A 47 -5.69 -8.77 -11.17
C PRO A 47 -6.14 -9.61 -9.97
N THR A 48 -7.43 -9.88 -9.88
CA THR A 48 -8.02 -10.68 -8.79
C THR A 48 -7.53 -12.13 -8.78
N SER A 49 -7.06 -12.64 -9.92
CA SER A 49 -6.41 -13.95 -10.05
C SER A 49 -5.13 -14.10 -9.22
N GLU A 50 -4.45 -12.99 -8.88
CA GLU A 50 -3.24 -13.00 -8.04
C GLU A 50 -3.55 -12.99 -6.53
N ILE A 51 -4.80 -12.79 -6.11
CA ILE A 51 -5.21 -12.78 -4.70
C ILE A 51 -4.83 -14.07 -3.97
N PRO A 52 -5.07 -15.28 -4.51
CA PRO A 52 -4.68 -16.52 -3.84
C PRO A 52 -3.18 -16.62 -3.57
N ARG A 53 -2.35 -16.09 -4.50
CA ARG A 53 -0.90 -16.07 -4.36
C ARG A 53 -0.43 -15.11 -3.26
N LEU A 54 -1.07 -13.96 -3.12
CA LEU A 54 -0.81 -13.03 -2.02
C LEU A 54 -1.23 -13.62 -0.68
N LEU A 55 -2.37 -14.31 -0.62
CA LEU A 55 -2.86 -14.94 0.62
C LEU A 55 -1.95 -16.09 1.06
N SER A 56 -1.52 -16.97 0.14
CA SER A 56 -0.62 -18.08 0.48
C SER A 56 0.74 -17.61 1.00
N ALA A 57 1.18 -16.41 0.65
CA ALA A 57 2.40 -15.85 1.22
C ALA A 57 2.26 -15.53 2.73
N LEU A 58 1.04 -15.28 3.22
CA LEU A 58 0.77 -15.00 4.64
C LEU A 58 0.84 -16.26 5.51
N ASP A 59 0.61 -17.46 4.94
CA ASP A 59 0.63 -18.72 5.67
C ASP A 59 2.01 -19.06 6.25
N ASN A 60 3.07 -18.47 5.72
CA ASN A 60 4.46 -18.66 6.14
C ASN A 60 4.93 -17.68 7.22
N GLY A 61 4.03 -17.13 8.03
CA GLY A 61 4.37 -16.17 9.09
C GLY A 61 4.68 -14.76 8.57
N VAL A 62 4.31 -14.47 7.33
CA VAL A 62 4.36 -13.13 6.74
C VAL A 62 3.15 -12.33 7.21
N ASP A 63 3.38 -11.12 7.69
CA ASP A 63 2.30 -10.25 8.17
C ASP A 63 1.65 -9.46 7.02
N LEU A 64 2.43 -9.15 5.97
CA LEU A 64 1.92 -8.43 4.81
C LEU A 64 2.61 -8.86 3.52
N ALA A 65 1.82 -9.29 2.52
CA ALA A 65 2.25 -9.55 1.17
C ALA A 65 1.90 -8.35 0.26
N ILE A 66 2.86 -7.90 -0.54
CA ILE A 66 2.73 -6.76 -1.44
C ILE A 66 2.85 -7.26 -2.87
N GLY A 67 1.83 -7.05 -3.69
CA GLY A 67 1.92 -7.28 -5.13
C GLY A 67 2.82 -6.21 -5.76
N SER A 68 3.99 -6.61 -6.23
CA SER A 68 5.04 -5.72 -6.71
C SER A 68 5.23 -5.82 -8.22
N ARG A 69 5.32 -4.67 -8.87
CA ARG A 69 5.56 -4.53 -10.32
C ARG A 69 7.04 -4.67 -10.69
N PHE A 70 7.93 -4.54 -9.71
CA PHE A 70 9.35 -4.33 -9.97
C PHE A 70 10.27 -5.41 -9.39
N VAL A 71 9.73 -6.46 -8.80
CA VAL A 71 10.52 -7.62 -8.31
C VAL A 71 11.08 -8.44 -9.47
N GLN A 72 10.32 -8.54 -10.56
CA GLN A 72 10.75 -9.18 -11.79
C GLN A 72 10.72 -8.21 -12.97
N PRO A 73 11.46 -8.45 -14.05
CA PRO A 73 11.35 -7.67 -15.27
C PRO A 73 9.89 -7.65 -15.74
N THR A 74 9.34 -6.48 -15.95
CA THR A 74 7.94 -6.26 -16.34
C THR A 74 7.87 -5.40 -17.59
N GLU A 75 6.82 -5.55 -18.36
CA GLU A 75 6.52 -4.67 -19.51
C GLU A 75 6.07 -3.27 -19.07
N TYR A 76 5.76 -3.08 -17.79
CA TYR A 76 5.37 -1.78 -17.26
C TYR A 76 6.52 -0.77 -17.37
N ARG A 77 6.36 0.22 -18.27
CA ARG A 77 7.33 1.31 -18.51
C ARG A 77 6.74 2.64 -18.05
N PRO A 78 7.04 3.10 -16.83
CA PRO A 78 6.67 4.43 -16.39
C PRO A 78 7.40 5.49 -17.22
N THR A 79 6.82 6.71 -17.35
CA THR A 79 7.53 7.85 -17.92
C THR A 79 8.82 8.12 -17.17
N LEU A 80 9.84 8.72 -17.82
CA LEU A 80 11.15 8.99 -17.23
C LEU A 80 11.05 9.75 -15.90
N THR A 81 10.21 10.80 -15.85
CA THR A 81 9.98 11.60 -14.64
C THR A 81 9.35 10.77 -13.51
N ARG A 82 8.39 9.91 -13.83
CA ARG A 82 7.77 9.00 -12.88
C ARG A 82 8.74 7.92 -12.39
N SER A 83 9.56 7.38 -13.29
CA SER A 83 10.60 6.39 -12.96
C SER A 83 11.62 6.97 -11.98
N LEU A 84 12.11 8.20 -12.24
CA LEU A 84 13.05 8.88 -11.35
C LEU A 84 12.43 9.11 -9.96
N GLY A 85 11.18 9.59 -9.91
CA GLY A 85 10.46 9.78 -8.65
C GLY A 85 10.31 8.50 -7.85
N ILE A 86 9.90 7.39 -8.50
CA ILE A 86 9.80 6.07 -7.87
C ILE A 86 11.15 5.61 -7.32
N LYS A 87 12.25 5.77 -8.08
CA LYS A 87 13.59 5.36 -7.65
C LYS A 87 14.08 6.13 -6.43
N ILE A 88 13.97 7.48 -6.45
CA ILE A 88 14.35 8.32 -5.31
C ILE A 88 13.55 7.93 -4.08
N PHE A 89 12.25 7.76 -4.26
CA PHE A 89 11.34 7.41 -3.19
C PHE A 89 11.63 6.03 -2.59
N THR A 90 11.81 5.03 -3.45
CA THR A 90 12.20 3.67 -3.06
C THR A 90 13.53 3.69 -2.29
N PHE A 91 14.52 4.44 -2.76
CA PHE A 91 15.80 4.58 -2.08
C PHE A 91 15.63 5.14 -0.66
N LEU A 92 14.86 6.22 -0.48
CA LEU A 92 14.61 6.82 0.83
C LEU A 92 13.90 5.84 1.79
N VAL A 93 12.89 5.12 1.30
CA VAL A 93 12.19 4.12 2.11
C VAL A 93 13.09 2.96 2.49
N CYS A 94 13.90 2.45 1.55
CA CYS A 94 14.86 1.38 1.81
C CYS A 94 15.89 1.79 2.88
N LEU A 95 16.36 3.04 2.84
CA LEU A 95 17.30 3.57 3.84
C LEU A 95 16.72 3.55 5.26
N ILE A 96 15.41 3.80 5.40
CA ILE A 96 14.73 3.82 6.70
C ILE A 96 14.40 2.42 7.18
N VAL A 97 13.85 1.61 6.29
CA VAL A 97 13.40 0.24 6.59
C VAL A 97 14.57 -0.71 6.77
N GLY A 98 15.77 -0.36 6.25
CA GLY A 98 16.95 -1.22 6.29
C GLY A 98 16.82 -2.50 5.43
N LYS A 99 15.79 -2.58 4.58
CA LYS A 99 15.55 -3.69 3.65
C LYS A 99 15.26 -3.15 2.26
N LYS A 100 15.67 -3.89 1.25
CA LYS A 100 15.37 -3.56 -0.14
C LYS A 100 13.89 -3.79 -0.40
N ILE A 101 13.21 -2.76 -0.88
CA ILE A 101 11.82 -2.80 -1.31
C ILE A 101 11.80 -2.32 -2.75
N TYR A 102 11.12 -3.04 -3.62
CA TYR A 102 11.09 -2.74 -5.06
C TYR A 102 9.89 -1.86 -5.42
N ASP A 103 8.73 -2.08 -4.78
CA ASP A 103 7.49 -1.32 -5.05
C ASP A 103 6.87 -0.75 -3.77
N THR A 104 7.35 0.42 -3.39
CA THR A 104 6.88 1.13 -2.20
C THR A 104 5.48 1.74 -2.38
N THR A 105 5.02 1.84 -3.63
CA THR A 105 3.77 2.55 -4.00
C THR A 105 2.62 1.63 -4.38
N SER A 106 2.81 0.31 -4.33
CA SER A 106 1.74 -0.63 -4.64
C SER A 106 0.65 -0.60 -3.58
N GLY A 107 -0.61 -0.41 -4.01
CA GLY A 107 -1.82 -0.57 -3.20
C GLY A 107 -2.32 -2.02 -3.13
N PHE A 108 -1.81 -2.93 -3.98
CA PHE A 108 -2.24 -4.31 -4.01
C PHE A 108 -1.56 -5.11 -2.89
N ARG A 109 -2.28 -5.35 -1.79
CA ARG A 109 -1.70 -5.90 -0.56
C ARG A 109 -2.63 -6.87 0.13
N ALA A 110 -2.06 -7.96 0.67
CA ALA A 110 -2.75 -8.84 1.59
C ALA A 110 -2.16 -8.69 3.00
N ALA A 111 -3.01 -8.61 4.00
CA ALA A 111 -2.67 -8.40 5.40
C ALA A 111 -3.15 -9.57 6.27
N SER A 112 -2.29 -10.08 7.16
CA SER A 112 -2.64 -11.04 8.19
C SER A 112 -3.46 -10.40 9.32
N ARG A 113 -4.01 -11.22 10.22
CA ARG A 113 -4.72 -10.74 11.41
C ARG A 113 -3.87 -9.76 12.24
N LYS A 114 -2.60 -10.06 12.43
CA LYS A 114 -1.66 -9.18 13.15
C LYS A 114 -1.51 -7.83 12.45
N ALA A 115 -1.37 -7.85 11.12
CA ALA A 115 -1.28 -6.63 10.33
C ALA A 115 -2.59 -5.83 10.35
N ILE A 116 -3.76 -6.49 10.27
CA ILE A 116 -5.07 -5.84 10.38
C ILE A 116 -5.17 -5.07 11.70
N LEU A 117 -4.85 -5.70 12.83
CA LEU A 117 -4.91 -5.07 14.14
C LEU A 117 -4.00 -3.85 14.24
N LEU A 118 -2.76 -3.97 13.79
CA LEU A 118 -1.80 -2.88 13.83
C LEU A 118 -2.20 -1.71 12.92
N LEU A 119 -2.64 -2.01 11.71
CA LEU A 119 -3.03 -1.00 10.73
C LEU A 119 -4.32 -0.26 11.13
N THR A 120 -5.19 -0.85 11.94
CA THR A 120 -6.36 -0.15 12.47
C THR A 120 -5.99 0.90 13.51
N GLU A 121 -4.93 0.68 14.29
CA GLU A 121 -4.52 1.60 15.35
C GLU A 121 -3.64 2.75 14.84
N LYS A 122 -2.81 2.48 13.85
CA LYS A 122 -1.74 3.37 13.40
C LYS A 122 -1.71 3.51 11.87
N TYR A 123 -2.89 3.60 11.23
CA TYR A 123 -2.92 3.78 9.78
C TYR A 123 -2.64 5.23 9.39
N PRO A 124 -1.71 5.47 8.49
CA PRO A 124 -1.36 6.82 8.07
C PRO A 124 -2.45 7.43 7.18
N HIS A 125 -2.79 8.69 7.42
CA HIS A 125 -3.84 9.39 6.69
C HIS A 125 -3.41 9.84 5.30
N ASP A 126 -2.15 10.28 5.15
CA ASP A 126 -1.70 10.96 3.94
C ASP A 126 -1.04 10.04 2.89
N TYR A 127 -0.22 9.09 3.33
CA TYR A 127 0.57 8.20 2.44
C TYR A 127 0.58 6.78 2.97
N PRO A 128 -0.58 6.11 2.91
CA PRO A 128 -0.77 4.83 3.58
C PRO A 128 0.21 3.74 3.12
N GLU A 129 0.59 3.76 1.84
CA GLU A 129 1.48 2.74 1.29
C GLU A 129 2.89 2.80 1.91
N VAL A 130 3.42 3.99 2.10
CA VAL A 130 4.81 4.21 2.53
C VAL A 130 4.94 4.27 4.03
N GLU A 131 4.06 5.03 4.67
CA GLU A 131 4.07 5.13 6.12
C GLU A 131 3.72 3.81 6.78
N ALA A 132 2.87 2.98 6.14
CA ALA A 132 2.65 1.60 6.57
C ALA A 132 3.94 0.76 6.53
N LEU A 133 4.84 0.98 5.57
CA LEU A 133 6.15 0.32 5.51
C LEU A 133 7.08 0.77 6.65
N ILE A 134 7.05 2.04 7.02
CA ILE A 134 7.84 2.61 8.13
C ILE A 134 7.26 2.15 9.47
N THR A 135 5.95 2.19 9.64
CA THR A 135 5.27 1.73 10.85
C THR A 135 5.52 0.24 11.09
N ARG A 136 5.61 -0.56 10.03
CA ARG A 136 5.94 -1.97 10.08
C ARG A 136 7.34 -2.26 10.58
N HIS A 137 8.34 -1.52 10.11
CA HIS A 137 9.71 -1.68 10.58
C HIS A 137 9.81 -1.45 12.10
N ARG A 138 9.01 -0.51 12.63
CA ARG A 138 8.93 -0.22 14.07
C ARG A 138 8.24 -1.30 14.89
N ASN A 139 7.37 -2.09 14.30
CA ASN A 139 6.54 -3.09 15.00
C ASN A 139 6.90 -4.54 14.63
N GLU A 140 8.10 -4.76 14.09
CA GLU A 140 8.63 -6.10 13.75
C GLU A 140 7.70 -6.94 12.86
N MET A 141 7.01 -6.28 11.92
CA MET A 141 6.17 -7.01 10.96
C MET A 141 7.00 -7.56 9.81
N HIS A 142 6.79 -8.82 9.51
CA HIS A 142 7.38 -9.47 8.35
C HIS A 142 6.58 -9.14 7.08
N PHE A 143 7.27 -8.71 6.03
CA PHE A 143 6.63 -8.48 4.73
C PHE A 143 7.43 -9.12 3.59
N VAL A 144 6.72 -9.44 2.52
CA VAL A 144 7.26 -9.99 1.28
C VAL A 144 6.66 -9.27 0.08
N GLU A 145 7.45 -9.13 -0.98
CA GLU A 145 6.95 -8.67 -2.28
C GLU A 145 6.75 -9.87 -3.20
N ILE A 146 5.56 -9.97 -3.76
CA ILE A 146 5.16 -11.00 -4.72
C ILE A 146 5.12 -10.34 -6.09
N PRO A 147 5.85 -10.84 -7.10
CA PRO A 147 5.78 -10.27 -8.44
C PRO A 147 4.39 -10.48 -9.02
N VAL A 148 3.77 -9.38 -9.49
CA VAL A 148 2.45 -9.36 -10.11
C VAL A 148 2.48 -8.55 -11.39
N GLU A 149 1.75 -9.00 -12.39
CA GLU A 149 1.50 -8.22 -13.59
C GLU A 149 0.21 -7.42 -13.42
N LEU A 150 0.32 -6.09 -13.47
CA LEU A 150 -0.85 -5.24 -13.39
C LEU A 150 -1.52 -5.11 -14.76
N ASN A 151 -2.83 -5.14 -14.75
CA ASN A 151 -3.62 -4.81 -15.93
C ASN A 151 -3.47 -3.34 -16.33
N SER A 152 -3.70 -3.02 -17.59
CA SER A 152 -3.90 -1.64 -18.01
C SER A 152 -5.14 -1.07 -17.33
N ARG A 153 -5.10 0.21 -16.94
CA ARG A 153 -6.24 0.88 -16.31
C ARG A 153 -7.45 0.86 -17.22
N GLN A 154 -8.57 0.33 -16.74
CA GLN A 154 -9.80 0.19 -17.52
C GLN A 154 -10.68 1.44 -17.46
N ALA A 155 -10.60 2.24 -16.38
CA ALA A 155 -11.42 3.43 -16.17
C ALA A 155 -10.74 4.49 -15.31
N GLY A 156 -11.22 5.72 -15.42
CA GLY A 156 -10.78 6.85 -14.59
C GLY A 156 -9.49 7.52 -15.06
N ARG A 157 -9.18 8.66 -14.44
CA ARG A 157 -7.91 9.38 -14.61
C ARG A 157 -7.03 9.21 -13.38
N SER A 158 -5.71 9.19 -13.56
CA SER A 158 -4.80 9.19 -12.41
C SER A 158 -5.08 10.41 -11.53
N SER A 159 -5.36 10.19 -10.26
CA SER A 159 -5.52 11.26 -9.26
C SER A 159 -4.22 12.05 -9.03
N ILE A 160 -3.08 11.50 -9.43
CA ILE A 160 -1.76 12.14 -9.28
C ILE A 160 -1.36 12.74 -10.62
N GLY A 161 -1.75 14.00 -10.87
CA GLY A 161 -1.19 14.83 -11.97
C GLY A 161 0.27 15.21 -11.69
N ALA A 162 1.00 15.68 -12.70
CA ALA A 162 2.43 16.00 -12.59
C ALA A 162 2.75 16.99 -11.45
N LYS A 163 1.92 18.03 -11.25
CA LYS A 163 2.07 18.99 -10.14
C LYS A 163 1.85 18.33 -8.77
N ASN A 164 0.86 17.46 -8.69
CA ASN A 164 0.55 16.72 -7.46
C ASN A 164 1.63 15.68 -7.15
N ALA A 165 2.30 15.12 -8.16
CA ALA A 165 3.41 14.17 -7.97
C ALA A 165 4.62 14.81 -7.28
N VAL A 166 4.98 16.06 -7.65
CA VAL A 166 6.07 16.80 -6.99
C VAL A 166 5.70 17.13 -5.54
N TYR A 167 4.51 17.65 -5.33
CA TYR A 167 4.00 17.91 -3.96
C TYR A 167 3.97 16.63 -3.12
N TYR A 168 3.51 15.52 -3.69
CA TYR A 168 3.51 14.20 -3.09
C TYR A 168 4.92 13.77 -2.68
N MET A 169 5.91 13.88 -3.56
CA MET A 169 7.29 13.53 -3.26
C MET A 169 7.88 14.37 -2.13
N LEU A 170 7.67 15.70 -2.15
CA LEU A 170 8.15 16.58 -1.09
C LEU A 170 7.54 16.25 0.27
N LYS A 171 6.22 16.07 0.31
CA LYS A 171 5.50 15.77 1.56
C LYS A 171 5.90 14.42 2.14
N VAL A 172 6.07 13.40 1.30
CA VAL A 172 6.52 12.08 1.75
C VAL A 172 7.98 12.11 2.20
N THR A 173 8.86 12.82 1.49
CA THR A 173 10.25 13.02 1.91
C THR A 173 10.30 13.68 3.30
N LEU A 174 9.46 14.69 3.53
CA LEU A 174 9.34 15.35 4.83
C LEU A 174 8.82 14.40 5.93
N ALA A 175 7.77 13.63 5.65
CA ALA A 175 7.23 12.63 6.57
C ALA A 175 8.28 11.57 6.94
N VAL A 176 9.04 11.11 5.96
CA VAL A 176 10.18 10.22 6.12
C VAL A 176 11.26 10.85 7.02
N PHE A 177 11.60 12.12 6.77
CA PHE A 177 12.61 12.85 7.56
C PHE A 177 12.17 13.02 9.02
N ILE A 178 10.91 13.39 9.25
CA ILE A 178 10.31 13.46 10.58
C ILE A 178 10.34 12.09 11.28
N ALA A 179 10.07 11.02 10.55
CA ALA A 179 10.13 9.67 11.08
C ALA A 179 11.55 9.27 11.52
N ILE A 180 12.59 9.70 10.79
CA ILE A 180 14.01 9.48 11.18
C ILE A 180 14.36 10.26 12.46
N ILE A 181 13.96 11.53 12.55
CA ILE A 181 14.26 12.37 13.72
C ILE A 181 13.60 11.78 14.97
N LYS A 182 12.34 11.38 14.89
CA LYS A 182 11.63 10.72 16.00
C LYS A 182 12.27 9.38 16.42
N ARG A 183 13.05 8.74 15.53
CA ARG A 183 13.82 7.53 15.88
C ARG A 183 15.02 7.83 16.79
N ARG A 184 15.61 9.03 16.71
CA ARG A 184 16.78 9.44 17.53
C ARG A 184 16.41 9.83 18.96
N GLN A 185 15.13 10.02 19.26
CA GLN A 185 14.67 10.47 20.58
C GLN A 185 14.13 9.34 21.49
N ARG A 186 14.26 8.08 21.06
CA ARG A 186 13.98 6.87 21.86
C ARG A 186 15.21 5.97 21.88
#